data_14960c701107a29328b0aa97dcca9a1a
#
_entry.id   14960c701107a29328b0aa97dcca9a1a
#
_cell.length_a   1.000
_cell.length_b   1.000
_cell.length_c   1.000
_cell.angle_alpha   90.00
_cell.angle_beta   90.00
_cell.angle_gamma   90.00
#
_symmetry.space_group_name_H-M   'P 1'
#
loop_
_entity.id
_entity.type
_entity.pdbx_description
1 polymer ?
#
loop_
_entity_poly.entity_id
_entity_poly.type
_entity_poly.pdbx_seq_one_letter_code
_entity_poly.pdbx_strand_id
1 'polypeptide(L)'
;MKAFYLSILMALALLPAHAQRRYNAMRETKKEFFKTEQARLIGDQILDYQRVTGGWPKNIDMAKPMTHEERQQVLNDKSRRDDSTTDNDATNMQMTYLARLYQATKSKKYREAFCQGVEYLLSGQYDNGGWPQFWPGMRGYQVHITFNDDAMVNTMEMLRDIYLQKAPFDGKLTDKALRQKAIKAFNKGVECILKCQIVKDGKPTVWCQQHDRVTFEPRPARAFELSSYSSNESARIVAMLMEIPNPSEEIKRAIRGAMQWFDTYKLTGLKVVRKGEFGSPFRTTELVKDPDATTPLWARYYDLEHCEPFVCDRDGVPRRHLWEIGTERRNGYSWYSDRTAFIYPLYEKWADKYDTANKLNLSLNSPGANERGIINMNRFSKPELSCFDAIVNAGERIQDAIEKLPRTQRSLSRYSSATECITRRSLSTVPTSCS
;
A
#
# COMPACT_ATOMS: atom_id res chain seq x y z
N MET A 1 -36.33 19.35 -26.40
CA MET A 1 -35.55 19.19 -25.10
C MET A 1 -35.60 17.77 -24.55
N LYS A 2 -36.68 17.00 -24.59
CA LYS A 2 -36.73 15.61 -24.09
C LYS A 2 -35.84 14.62 -24.87
N ALA A 3 -35.62 14.80 -26.16
CA ALA A 3 -34.79 13.93 -26.99
C ALA A 3 -33.28 14.07 -26.71
N PHE A 4 -32.84 15.25 -26.28
CA PHE A 4 -31.41 15.52 -25.97
C PHE A 4 -30.97 14.89 -24.67
N TYR A 5 -31.87 14.78 -23.67
CA TYR A 5 -31.60 14.11 -22.40
C TYR A 5 -31.52 12.57 -22.52
N LEU A 6 -32.33 12.01 -23.46
CA LEU A 6 -32.30 10.57 -23.72
C LEU A 6 -30.99 10.13 -24.40
N SER A 7 -30.42 10.96 -25.26
CA SER A 7 -29.15 10.69 -25.97
C SER A 7 -27.94 10.74 -25.01
N ILE A 8 -27.95 11.60 -24.00
CA ILE A 8 -26.88 11.68 -22.98
C ILE A 8 -26.96 10.50 -22.02
N LEU A 9 -28.14 10.02 -21.66
CA LEU A 9 -28.33 8.82 -20.84
C LEU A 9 -27.94 7.54 -21.61
N MET A 10 -28.18 7.45 -22.91
CA MET A 10 -27.77 6.31 -23.74
C MET A 10 -26.26 6.29 -24.01
N ALA A 11 -25.59 7.45 -24.11
CA ALA A 11 -24.15 7.52 -24.28
C ALA A 11 -23.39 7.07 -23.03
N LEU A 12 -23.96 7.25 -21.82
CA LEU A 12 -23.38 6.74 -20.55
C LEU A 12 -23.58 5.24 -20.40
N ALA A 13 -24.60 4.63 -21.02
CA ALA A 13 -24.88 3.19 -20.95
C ALA A 13 -23.96 2.32 -21.84
N LEU A 14 -23.23 2.95 -22.79
CA LEU A 14 -22.36 2.26 -23.76
C LEU A 14 -20.86 2.34 -23.42
N LEU A 15 -20.48 2.90 -22.28
CA LEU A 15 -19.09 2.80 -21.80
C LEU A 15 -18.83 1.35 -21.41
N PRO A 16 -17.73 0.74 -21.90
CA PRO A 16 -17.39 -0.63 -21.53
C PRO A 16 -17.24 -0.72 -20.00
N ALA A 17 -17.70 -1.81 -19.41
CA ALA A 17 -17.73 -2.03 -17.96
C ALA A 17 -16.38 -1.77 -17.25
N HIS A 18 -15.26 -1.78 -17.99
CA HIS A 18 -13.93 -1.43 -17.53
C HIS A 18 -13.72 0.10 -17.30
N ALA A 19 -14.42 0.95 -18.03
CA ALA A 19 -14.36 2.41 -17.82
C ALA A 19 -15.23 2.82 -16.62
N GLN A 20 -16.37 2.15 -16.41
CA GLN A 20 -17.25 2.35 -15.24
C GLN A 20 -16.58 1.96 -13.91
N ARG A 21 -15.67 0.98 -13.90
CA ARG A 21 -14.91 0.57 -12.68
C ARG A 21 -13.86 1.58 -12.21
N ARG A 22 -13.51 2.58 -13.02
CA ARG A 22 -12.48 3.58 -12.67
C ARG A 22 -13.04 4.90 -12.11
N TYR A 23 -14.31 5.18 -12.31
CA TYR A 23 -14.93 6.39 -11.77
C TYR A 23 -15.45 6.10 -10.36
N ASN A 24 -14.73 6.59 -9.36
CA ASN A 24 -15.20 6.62 -7.99
C ASN A 24 -15.54 8.06 -7.63
N ALA A 25 -16.83 8.37 -7.51
CA ALA A 25 -17.32 9.70 -7.18
C ALA A 25 -16.77 10.25 -5.85
N MET A 26 -16.34 9.38 -4.94
CA MET A 26 -15.65 9.76 -3.69
C MET A 26 -14.31 10.48 -3.95
N ARG A 27 -13.67 10.23 -5.11
CA ARG A 27 -12.37 10.81 -5.50
C ARG A 27 -12.50 12.00 -6.45
N GLU A 28 -13.72 12.47 -6.70
CA GLU A 28 -13.95 13.63 -7.55
C GLU A 28 -13.29 14.89 -6.97
N THR A 29 -12.72 15.72 -7.85
CA THR A 29 -12.00 16.94 -7.46
C THR A 29 -12.59 18.21 -8.08
N LYS A 30 -13.48 18.07 -9.06
CA LYS A 30 -14.06 19.21 -9.77
C LYS A 30 -15.02 19.98 -8.88
N LYS A 31 -14.77 21.26 -8.67
CA LYS A 31 -15.57 22.14 -7.78
C LYS A 31 -17.06 22.16 -8.18
N GLU A 32 -17.35 22.09 -9.47
CA GLU A 32 -18.73 22.13 -9.97
C GLU A 32 -19.54 20.89 -9.58
N PHE A 33 -18.89 19.73 -9.49
CA PHE A 33 -19.54 18.50 -9.00
C PHE A 33 -20.11 18.70 -7.60
N PHE A 34 -19.36 19.34 -6.68
CA PHE A 34 -19.78 19.52 -5.29
C PHE A 34 -20.95 20.52 -5.10
N LYS A 35 -21.36 21.22 -6.17
CA LYS A 35 -22.59 22.05 -6.17
C LYS A 35 -23.85 21.24 -6.53
N THR A 36 -23.70 20.00 -7.05
CA THR A 36 -24.80 19.16 -7.52
C THR A 36 -25.57 18.50 -6.37
N GLU A 37 -26.79 18.09 -6.64
CA GLU A 37 -27.60 17.26 -5.72
C GLU A 37 -26.96 15.89 -5.48
N GLN A 38 -26.41 15.28 -6.54
CA GLN A 38 -25.70 14.00 -6.43
C GLN A 38 -24.55 14.07 -5.38
N ALA A 39 -23.77 15.15 -5.40
CA ALA A 39 -22.69 15.29 -4.41
C ALA A 39 -23.24 15.41 -2.98
N ARG A 40 -24.38 16.06 -2.78
CA ARG A 40 -25.05 16.14 -1.47
C ARG A 40 -25.58 14.79 -1.01
N LEU A 41 -26.19 14.03 -1.89
CA LEU A 41 -26.68 12.66 -1.60
C LEU A 41 -25.52 11.75 -1.14
N ILE A 42 -24.40 11.79 -1.86
CA ILE A 42 -23.19 11.05 -1.44
C ILE A 42 -22.68 11.56 -0.08
N GLY A 43 -22.64 12.88 0.12
CA GLY A 43 -22.24 13.46 1.41
C GLY A 43 -23.12 13.01 2.55
N ASP A 44 -24.41 12.94 2.36
CA ASP A 44 -25.36 12.47 3.37
C ASP A 44 -25.19 10.96 3.66
N GLN A 45 -24.91 10.14 2.65
CA GLN A 45 -24.53 8.74 2.85
C GLN A 45 -23.23 8.62 3.65
N ILE A 46 -22.20 9.44 3.36
CA ILE A 46 -20.97 9.47 4.15
C ILE A 46 -21.26 9.77 5.63
N LEU A 47 -22.19 10.70 5.93
CA LEU A 47 -22.62 10.97 7.31
C LEU A 47 -23.31 9.75 7.96
N ASP A 48 -24.11 8.99 7.19
CA ASP A 48 -24.75 7.76 7.69
C ASP A 48 -23.70 6.71 8.09
N TYR A 49 -22.61 6.58 7.33
CA TYR A 49 -21.52 5.63 7.63
C TYR A 49 -20.59 6.07 8.75
N GLN A 50 -20.56 7.36 9.14
CA GLN A 50 -19.69 7.83 10.22
C GLN A 50 -20.02 7.16 11.54
N ARG A 51 -19.03 6.53 12.16
CA ARG A 51 -19.19 5.87 13.46
C ARG A 51 -19.21 6.89 14.62
N VAL A 52 -19.71 6.48 15.76
CA VAL A 52 -19.66 7.28 17.01
C VAL A 52 -18.24 7.61 17.46
N THR A 53 -17.22 6.94 16.91
CA THR A 53 -15.80 7.25 17.09
C THR A 53 -15.39 8.53 16.36
N GLY A 54 -16.15 8.98 15.37
CA GLY A 54 -15.81 10.03 14.42
C GLY A 54 -15.14 9.55 13.13
N GLY A 55 -14.66 8.30 13.11
CA GLY A 55 -14.04 7.67 11.93
C GLY A 55 -15.03 6.90 11.05
N TRP A 56 -14.49 6.27 9.99
CA TRP A 56 -15.24 5.49 9.03
C TRP A 56 -14.64 4.09 8.84
N PRO A 57 -15.48 3.08 8.48
CA PRO A 57 -15.01 1.76 8.08
C PRO A 57 -14.39 1.79 6.69
N LYS A 58 -13.52 0.81 6.38
CA LYS A 58 -12.84 0.68 5.09
C LYS A 58 -13.57 -0.21 4.09
N ASN A 59 -13.14 -0.12 2.81
CA ASN A 59 -13.55 -0.99 1.71
C ASN A 59 -15.06 -0.91 1.37
N ILE A 60 -15.68 0.25 1.58
CA ILE A 60 -17.07 0.51 1.24
C ILE A 60 -17.14 1.63 0.22
N ASP A 61 -17.81 1.42 -0.90
CA ASP A 61 -18.16 2.48 -1.85
C ASP A 61 -19.38 3.24 -1.34
N MET A 62 -19.13 4.31 -0.59
CA MET A 62 -20.18 5.14 0.00
C MET A 62 -20.86 6.07 -1.03
N ALA A 63 -20.41 6.06 -2.29
CA ALA A 63 -21.09 6.77 -3.37
C ALA A 63 -22.20 5.93 -4.03
N LYS A 64 -22.23 4.61 -3.79
CA LYS A 64 -23.27 3.72 -4.29
C LYS A 64 -24.59 4.01 -3.57
N PRO A 65 -25.71 4.23 -4.31
CA PRO A 65 -27.03 4.37 -3.68
C PRO A 65 -27.38 3.15 -2.82
N MET A 66 -27.99 3.39 -1.66
CA MET A 66 -28.45 2.37 -0.74
C MET A 66 -29.96 2.16 -0.88
N THR A 67 -30.42 0.91 -0.70
CA THR A 67 -31.83 0.63 -0.44
C THR A 67 -32.22 1.13 0.96
N HIS A 68 -33.53 1.12 1.27
CA HIS A 68 -33.99 1.50 2.60
C HIS A 68 -33.43 0.56 3.68
N GLU A 69 -33.41 -0.73 3.41
CA GLU A 69 -32.93 -1.78 4.31
C GLU A 69 -31.40 -1.65 4.53
N GLU A 70 -30.63 -1.44 3.46
CA GLU A 70 -29.18 -1.20 3.55
C GLU A 70 -28.89 0.03 4.40
N ARG A 71 -29.64 1.13 4.21
CA ARG A 71 -29.48 2.33 5.02
C ARG A 71 -29.80 2.10 6.49
N GLN A 72 -30.89 1.37 6.82
CA GLN A 72 -31.22 1.03 8.20
C GLN A 72 -30.10 0.23 8.87
N GLN A 73 -29.50 -0.73 8.16
CA GLN A 73 -28.34 -1.47 8.66
C GLN A 73 -27.15 -0.56 8.93
N VAL A 74 -26.82 0.34 8.00
CA VAL A 74 -25.73 1.31 8.17
C VAL A 74 -25.96 2.21 9.38
N LEU A 75 -27.20 2.67 9.60
CA LEU A 75 -27.58 3.49 10.76
C LEU A 75 -27.47 2.71 12.08
N ASN A 76 -27.85 1.43 12.10
CA ASN A 76 -27.66 0.56 13.25
C ASN A 76 -26.18 0.38 13.59
N ASP A 77 -25.33 0.29 12.57
CA ASP A 77 -23.89 0.13 12.73
C ASP A 77 -23.17 1.41 13.21
N LYS A 78 -23.84 2.58 13.26
CA LYS A 78 -23.20 3.84 13.73
C LYS A 78 -22.62 3.74 15.14
N SER A 79 -23.21 2.94 16.01
CA SER A 79 -22.75 2.73 17.39
C SER A 79 -21.48 1.89 17.50
N ARG A 80 -21.04 1.25 16.43
CA ARG A 80 -19.82 0.43 16.41
C ARG A 80 -18.57 1.27 16.70
N ARG A 81 -17.63 0.62 17.42
CA ARG A 81 -16.36 1.22 17.82
C ARG A 81 -15.14 0.42 17.36
N ASP A 82 -15.36 -0.67 16.61
CA ASP A 82 -14.32 -1.67 16.32
C ASP A 82 -13.90 -1.73 14.83
N ASP A 83 -14.50 -0.89 13.97
CA ASP A 83 -14.28 -0.93 12.53
C ASP A 83 -13.79 0.40 11.91
N SER A 84 -13.61 1.45 12.72
CA SER A 84 -13.04 2.71 12.25
C SER A 84 -11.54 2.59 12.02
N THR A 85 -11.03 3.17 10.92
CA THR A 85 -9.63 2.99 10.52
C THR A 85 -9.17 4.09 9.54
N THR A 86 -7.86 4.21 9.35
CA THR A 86 -7.26 4.98 8.23
C THR A 86 -6.66 4.07 7.14
N ASP A 87 -6.78 2.76 7.31
CA ASP A 87 -6.31 1.77 6.34
C ASP A 87 -7.09 1.85 5.01
N ASN A 88 -6.41 1.61 3.89
CA ASN A 88 -6.99 1.74 2.54
C ASN A 88 -7.67 3.10 2.29
N ASP A 89 -7.10 4.19 2.78
CA ASP A 89 -7.58 5.56 2.62
C ASP A 89 -8.96 5.85 3.30
N ALA A 90 -9.45 4.91 4.13
CA ALA A 90 -10.65 5.13 4.92
C ALA A 90 -10.44 6.32 5.87
N THR A 91 -11.52 6.93 6.30
CA THR A 91 -11.56 8.17 7.08
C THR A 91 -10.98 9.38 6.30
N ASN A 92 -9.75 9.30 5.79
CA ASN A 92 -9.11 10.40 5.06
C ASN A 92 -9.88 10.77 3.77
N MET A 93 -10.35 9.79 3.01
CA MET A 93 -11.13 10.03 1.79
C MET A 93 -12.48 10.65 2.11
N GLN A 94 -13.18 10.15 3.12
CA GLN A 94 -14.47 10.68 3.57
C GLN A 94 -14.33 12.13 4.06
N MET A 95 -13.33 12.40 4.89
CA MET A 95 -13.05 13.74 5.38
C MET A 95 -12.74 14.71 4.24
N THR A 96 -11.94 14.30 3.26
CA THR A 96 -11.61 15.13 2.08
C THR A 96 -12.86 15.44 1.27
N TYR A 97 -13.74 14.46 1.08
CA TYR A 97 -15.02 14.66 0.39
C TYR A 97 -15.91 15.65 1.13
N LEU A 98 -16.09 15.48 2.45
CA LEU A 98 -16.87 16.39 3.28
C LEU A 98 -16.30 17.80 3.32
N ALA A 99 -14.98 17.96 3.31
CA ALA A 99 -14.34 19.28 3.23
C ALA A 99 -14.70 20.00 1.91
N ARG A 100 -14.56 19.30 0.77
CA ARG A 100 -14.95 19.84 -0.56
C ARG A 100 -16.43 20.21 -0.61
N LEU A 101 -17.28 19.35 -0.07
CA LEU A 101 -18.72 19.58 -0.02
C LEU A 101 -19.08 20.78 0.90
N TYR A 102 -18.38 20.90 2.04
CA TYR A 102 -18.51 22.09 2.89
C TYR A 102 -18.08 23.38 2.16
N GLN A 103 -16.97 23.35 1.43
CA GLN A 103 -16.55 24.55 0.66
C GLN A 103 -17.61 24.97 -0.37
N ALA A 104 -18.31 24.03 -0.98
CA ALA A 104 -19.36 24.32 -1.96
C ALA A 104 -20.70 24.75 -1.35
N THR A 105 -21.08 24.19 -0.17
CA THR A 105 -22.42 24.33 0.39
C THR A 105 -22.48 25.19 1.65
N LYS A 106 -21.35 25.32 2.35
CA LYS A 106 -21.23 25.91 3.71
C LYS A 106 -22.13 25.26 4.77
N SER A 107 -22.59 24.04 4.50
CA SER A 107 -23.48 23.31 5.38
C SER A 107 -22.80 22.85 6.68
N LYS A 108 -23.39 23.20 7.80
CA LYS A 108 -22.88 22.92 9.15
C LYS A 108 -22.69 21.43 9.42
N LYS A 109 -23.60 20.57 8.93
CA LYS A 109 -23.54 19.11 9.13
C LYS A 109 -22.24 18.50 8.58
N TYR A 110 -21.78 18.94 7.39
CA TYR A 110 -20.54 18.42 6.79
C TYR A 110 -19.29 18.91 7.53
N ARG A 111 -19.33 20.15 8.03
CA ARG A 111 -18.25 20.70 8.88
C ARG A 111 -18.14 19.95 10.20
N GLU A 112 -19.26 19.68 10.86
CA GLU A 112 -19.30 18.97 12.14
C GLU A 112 -18.75 17.54 11.99
N ALA A 113 -19.20 16.81 10.98
CA ALA A 113 -18.70 15.47 10.68
C ALA A 113 -17.20 15.48 10.36
N PHE A 114 -16.73 16.46 9.59
CA PHE A 114 -15.30 16.65 9.33
C PHE A 114 -14.51 16.87 10.62
N CYS A 115 -14.96 17.77 11.50
CA CYS A 115 -14.29 18.05 12.77
C CYS A 115 -14.26 16.82 13.69
N GLN A 116 -15.34 16.01 13.73
CA GLN A 116 -15.35 14.73 14.43
C GLN A 116 -14.32 13.76 13.86
N GLY A 117 -14.15 13.74 12.52
CA GLY A 117 -13.08 12.99 11.86
C GLY A 117 -11.69 13.45 12.30
N VAL A 118 -11.43 14.75 12.42
CA VAL A 118 -10.15 15.27 12.94
C VAL A 118 -9.92 14.82 14.38
N GLU A 119 -10.91 14.93 15.25
CA GLU A 119 -10.77 14.45 16.64
C GLU A 119 -10.57 12.93 16.70
N TYR A 120 -11.19 12.15 15.78
CA TYR A 120 -10.91 10.74 15.64
C TYR A 120 -9.44 10.49 15.28
N LEU A 121 -8.86 11.17 14.27
CA LEU A 121 -7.46 11.03 13.91
C LEU A 121 -6.54 11.36 15.09
N LEU A 122 -6.84 12.44 15.84
CA LEU A 122 -6.07 12.84 17.02
C LEU A 122 -6.15 11.80 18.15
N SER A 123 -7.32 11.19 18.36
CA SER A 123 -7.53 10.19 19.41
C SER A 123 -6.80 8.87 19.20
N GLY A 124 -6.39 8.56 17.95
CA GLY A 124 -5.65 7.35 17.61
C GLY A 124 -4.15 7.46 17.82
N GLN A 125 -3.62 8.69 18.04
CA GLN A 125 -2.19 8.87 18.20
C GLN A 125 -1.71 8.38 19.56
N TYR A 126 -0.71 7.52 19.55
CA TYR A 126 0.02 7.12 20.74
C TYR A 126 0.86 8.27 21.31
N ASP A 127 1.22 8.20 22.60
CA ASP A 127 2.06 9.20 23.25
C ASP A 127 3.42 9.37 22.57
N ASN A 128 3.91 8.33 21.93
CA ASN A 128 5.16 8.33 21.16
C ASN A 128 5.02 8.94 19.75
N GLY A 129 3.82 9.34 19.34
CA GLY A 129 3.54 9.98 18.06
C GLY A 129 3.06 9.06 16.94
N GLY A 130 3.09 7.72 17.11
CA GLY A 130 2.62 6.76 16.12
C GLY A 130 1.10 6.56 16.10
N TRP A 131 0.59 5.91 15.05
CA TRP A 131 -0.81 5.50 14.94
C TRP A 131 -0.92 4.00 14.68
N PRO A 132 -1.90 3.33 15.32
CA PRO A 132 -2.26 1.95 14.98
C PRO A 132 -3.05 1.87 13.68
N GLN A 133 -3.28 0.66 13.19
CA GLN A 133 -4.08 0.45 11.98
C GLN A 133 -5.59 0.70 12.21
N PHE A 134 -6.12 0.32 13.37
CA PHE A 134 -7.50 0.52 13.81
C PHE A 134 -7.51 1.09 15.22
N TRP A 135 -8.50 1.93 15.54
CA TRP A 135 -8.78 2.37 16.91
C TRP A 135 -10.23 2.80 17.07
N PRO A 136 -10.80 2.60 18.28
CA PRO A 136 -10.22 1.95 19.44
C PRO A 136 -10.18 0.41 19.36
N GLY A 137 -10.78 -0.22 18.36
CA GLY A 137 -10.98 -1.67 18.21
C GLY A 137 -9.76 -2.48 17.73
N MET A 138 -8.56 -2.20 18.22
CA MET A 138 -7.31 -2.86 17.80
C MET A 138 -7.25 -4.33 18.21
N ARG A 139 -6.76 -5.21 17.29
CA ARG A 139 -6.53 -6.63 17.56
C ARG A 139 -5.23 -7.12 16.90
N GLY A 140 -4.48 -7.98 17.63
CA GLY A 140 -3.25 -8.57 17.11
C GLY A 140 -2.26 -7.52 16.60
N TYR A 141 -1.75 -7.68 15.38
CA TYR A 141 -0.79 -6.76 14.76
C TYR A 141 -1.32 -5.33 14.55
N GLN A 142 -2.63 -5.12 14.58
CA GLN A 142 -3.24 -3.80 14.38
C GLN A 142 -2.84 -2.76 15.44
N VAL A 143 -2.25 -3.20 16.57
CA VAL A 143 -1.73 -2.33 17.63
C VAL A 143 -0.39 -1.68 17.28
N HIS A 144 0.29 -2.16 16.24
CA HIS A 144 1.59 -1.63 15.86
C HIS A 144 1.46 -0.28 15.15
N ILE A 145 2.50 0.54 15.22
CA ILE A 145 2.64 1.75 14.40
C ILE A 145 2.60 1.30 12.95
N THR A 146 1.65 1.82 12.16
CA THR A 146 1.31 1.27 10.85
C THR A 146 1.61 2.24 9.72
N PHE A 147 2.64 1.93 8.93
CA PHE A 147 2.94 2.61 7.67
C PHE A 147 2.30 1.90 6.46
N ASN A 148 1.88 0.63 6.61
CA ASN A 148 1.25 -0.15 5.55
C ASN A 148 0.10 0.61 4.88
N ASP A 149 0.04 0.50 3.55
CA ASP A 149 -0.94 1.18 2.69
C ASP A 149 -1.03 2.71 2.96
N ASP A 150 0.10 3.32 3.36
CA ASP A 150 0.29 4.74 3.66
C ASP A 150 -0.58 5.27 4.81
N ALA A 151 -1.13 4.41 5.67
CA ALA A 151 -2.14 4.78 6.67
C ALA A 151 -1.70 5.94 7.58
N MET A 152 -0.51 5.84 8.21
CA MET A 152 0.02 6.91 9.06
C MET A 152 0.43 8.14 8.24
N VAL A 153 1.05 7.96 7.07
CA VAL A 153 1.49 9.07 6.21
C VAL A 153 0.29 9.90 5.74
N ASN A 154 -0.77 9.25 5.24
CA ASN A 154 -1.99 9.95 4.81
C ASN A 154 -2.66 10.71 5.98
N THR A 155 -2.66 10.12 7.18
CA THR A 155 -3.16 10.78 8.40
C THR A 155 -2.34 12.03 8.73
N MET A 156 -1.02 11.93 8.70
CA MET A 156 -0.11 13.04 8.99
C MET A 156 -0.20 14.14 7.94
N GLU A 157 -0.25 13.81 6.65
CA GLU A 157 -0.43 14.78 5.56
C GLU A 157 -1.75 15.54 5.73
N MET A 158 -2.84 14.85 6.06
CA MET A 158 -4.12 15.51 6.34
C MET A 158 -4.04 16.49 7.52
N LEU A 159 -3.46 16.08 8.64
CA LEU A 159 -3.31 16.94 9.83
C LEU A 159 -2.44 18.17 9.53
N ARG A 160 -1.35 18.02 8.77
CA ARG A 160 -0.51 19.11 8.29
C ARG A 160 -1.30 20.07 7.38
N ASP A 161 -2.01 19.54 6.41
CA ASP A 161 -2.74 20.31 5.41
C ASP A 161 -3.93 21.07 6.05
N ILE A 162 -4.56 20.52 7.10
CA ILE A 162 -5.54 21.20 7.95
C ILE A 162 -4.90 22.38 8.67
N TYR A 163 -3.72 22.21 9.27
CA TYR A 163 -3.00 23.31 9.93
C TYR A 163 -2.62 24.41 8.97
N LEU A 164 -2.07 24.05 7.80
CA LEU A 164 -1.68 24.97 6.75
C LEU A 164 -2.87 25.62 6.02
N GLN A 165 -4.10 25.20 6.32
CA GLN A 165 -5.31 25.61 5.63
C GLN A 165 -5.20 25.44 4.10
N LYS A 166 -4.55 24.36 3.67
CA LYS A 166 -4.43 24.02 2.26
C LYS A 166 -5.78 23.52 1.72
N ALA A 167 -6.24 24.05 0.59
CA ALA A 167 -7.53 23.64 0.03
C ALA A 167 -7.61 22.11 -0.15
N PRO A 168 -8.75 21.48 0.20
CA PRO A 168 -10.05 22.02 0.59
C PRO A 168 -10.21 22.30 2.11
N PHE A 169 -9.15 22.24 2.92
CA PHE A 169 -9.18 22.35 4.39
C PHE A 169 -9.11 23.80 4.90
N ASP A 170 -9.27 24.76 4.01
CA ASP A 170 -9.15 26.19 4.27
C ASP A 170 -10.43 26.83 4.83
N GLY A 171 -10.33 28.14 5.10
CA GLY A 171 -11.44 28.97 5.54
C GLY A 171 -11.95 28.64 6.95
N LYS A 172 -13.29 28.57 7.09
CA LYS A 172 -13.96 28.31 8.39
C LYS A 172 -14.25 26.83 8.66
N LEU A 173 -13.59 25.91 7.95
CA LEU A 173 -13.81 24.47 8.14
C LEU A 173 -13.40 24.03 9.55
N THR A 174 -12.25 24.50 10.04
CA THR A 174 -11.74 24.23 11.39
C THR A 174 -11.48 25.52 12.14
N ASP A 175 -11.52 25.46 13.47
CA ASP A 175 -11.08 26.58 14.33
C ASP A 175 -9.55 26.53 14.58
N LYS A 176 -9.04 27.59 15.21
CA LYS A 176 -7.61 27.73 15.51
C LYS A 176 -7.12 26.64 16.49
N ALA A 177 -7.94 26.26 17.47
CA ALA A 177 -7.56 25.29 18.49
C ALA A 177 -7.36 23.91 17.86
N LEU A 178 -8.30 23.48 17.00
CA LEU A 178 -8.20 22.20 16.30
C LEU A 178 -7.00 22.15 15.35
N ARG A 179 -6.70 23.24 14.65
CA ARG A 179 -5.49 23.35 13.81
C ARG A 179 -4.20 23.23 14.62
N GLN A 180 -4.14 23.82 15.82
CA GLN A 180 -2.98 23.69 16.70
C GLN A 180 -2.80 22.26 17.23
N LYS A 181 -3.88 21.54 17.54
CA LYS A 181 -3.82 20.11 17.86
C LYS A 181 -3.27 19.31 16.68
N ALA A 182 -3.74 19.61 15.47
CA ALA A 182 -3.33 18.90 14.24
C ALA A 182 -1.81 19.02 13.98
N ILE A 183 -1.25 20.24 14.05
CA ILE A 183 0.21 20.39 13.81
C ILE A 183 1.04 19.79 14.94
N LYS A 184 0.58 19.86 16.20
CA LYS A 184 1.27 19.18 17.30
C LYS A 184 1.31 17.66 17.08
N ALA A 185 0.21 17.07 16.62
CA ALA A 185 0.15 15.65 16.31
C ALA A 185 1.06 15.30 15.11
N PHE A 186 1.08 16.11 14.06
CA PHE A 186 2.00 15.93 12.93
C PHE A 186 3.46 15.93 13.39
N ASN A 187 3.89 16.90 14.19
CA ASN A 187 5.27 17.00 14.67
C ASN A 187 5.67 15.78 15.52
N LYS A 188 4.80 15.32 16.43
CA LYS A 188 5.02 14.06 17.16
C LYS A 188 5.13 12.86 16.24
N GLY A 189 4.34 12.82 15.17
CA GLY A 189 4.41 11.78 14.15
C GLY A 189 5.75 11.77 13.42
N VAL A 190 6.33 12.94 13.12
CA VAL A 190 7.68 13.04 12.53
C VAL A 190 8.73 12.48 13.48
N GLU A 191 8.69 12.83 14.77
CA GLU A 191 9.61 12.26 15.78
C GLU A 191 9.48 10.72 15.86
N CYS A 192 8.25 10.19 15.78
CA CYS A 192 8.01 8.76 15.75
C CYS A 192 8.62 8.11 14.51
N ILE A 193 8.42 8.70 13.32
CA ILE A 193 9.01 8.21 12.07
C ILE A 193 10.54 8.13 12.18
N LEU A 194 11.18 9.17 12.69
CA LEU A 194 12.64 9.16 12.85
C LEU A 194 13.13 8.04 13.80
N LYS A 195 12.37 7.75 14.87
CA LYS A 195 12.68 6.63 15.79
C LYS A 195 12.44 5.26 15.16
N CYS A 196 11.45 5.13 14.27
CA CYS A 196 11.15 3.88 13.56
C CYS A 196 12.14 3.58 12.43
N GLN A 197 12.94 4.56 11.96
CA GLN A 197 13.86 4.32 10.84
C GLN A 197 14.87 3.23 11.18
N ILE A 198 14.92 2.19 10.35
CA ILE A 198 15.84 1.08 10.56
C ILE A 198 17.27 1.54 10.34
N VAL A 199 18.13 1.27 11.30
CA VAL A 199 19.56 1.58 11.23
C VAL A 199 20.33 0.27 11.02
N LYS A 200 21.14 0.19 9.97
CA LYS A 200 22.01 -0.94 9.69
C LYS A 200 23.47 -0.46 9.62
N ASP A 201 24.35 -1.09 10.37
CA ASP A 201 25.77 -0.72 10.42
C ASP A 201 26.02 0.77 10.71
N GLY A 202 25.21 1.34 11.63
CA GLY A 202 25.26 2.75 12.03
C GLY A 202 24.67 3.73 11.00
N LYS A 203 24.11 3.25 9.88
CA LYS A 203 23.56 4.08 8.82
C LYS A 203 22.02 3.97 8.81
N PRO A 204 21.28 5.10 8.77
CA PRO A 204 19.85 5.06 8.59
C PRO A 204 19.52 4.51 7.20
N THR A 205 18.45 3.72 7.12
CA THR A 205 17.96 3.08 5.90
C THR A 205 16.52 3.47 5.62
N VAL A 206 15.63 2.51 5.45
CA VAL A 206 14.21 2.70 5.23
C VAL A 206 13.40 2.10 6.39
N TRP A 207 12.08 2.06 6.28
CA TRP A 207 11.16 1.61 7.32
C TRP A 207 10.55 0.26 6.97
N CYS A 208 10.10 -0.45 7.99
CA CYS A 208 9.16 -1.56 7.86
C CYS A 208 7.73 -1.02 7.70
N GLN A 209 6.84 -1.85 7.18
CA GLN A 209 5.42 -1.50 7.07
C GLN A 209 4.71 -1.36 8.43
N GLN A 210 5.16 -2.08 9.47
CA GLN A 210 4.74 -1.91 10.86
C GLN A 210 5.95 -1.89 11.78
N HIS A 211 5.80 -1.12 12.88
CA HIS A 211 6.79 -1.03 13.94
C HIS A 211 6.14 -1.20 15.31
N ASP A 212 6.87 -1.82 16.21
CA ASP A 212 6.41 -1.98 17.59
C ASP A 212 6.11 -0.63 18.23
N ARG A 213 4.96 -0.52 18.87
CA ARG A 213 4.51 0.73 19.51
C ARG A 213 5.30 1.15 20.73
N VAL A 214 6.21 0.29 21.23
CA VAL A 214 7.03 0.57 22.44
C VAL A 214 8.50 0.64 22.07
N THR A 215 9.01 -0.37 21.33
CA THR A 215 10.44 -0.48 21.01
C THR A 215 10.82 0.17 19.69
N PHE A 216 9.83 0.51 18.82
CA PHE A 216 10.02 1.02 17.47
C PHE A 216 10.67 0.02 16.49
N GLU A 217 10.88 -1.22 16.90
CA GLU A 217 11.46 -2.26 16.05
C GLU A 217 10.47 -2.71 14.95
N PRO A 218 10.99 -3.18 13.79
CA PRO A 218 10.16 -3.78 12.75
C PRO A 218 9.29 -4.92 13.27
N ARG A 219 8.01 -4.95 12.88
CA ARG A 219 7.05 -5.98 13.24
C ARG A 219 6.35 -6.57 12.02
N PRO A 220 6.03 -7.87 12.06
CA PRO A 220 5.19 -8.49 11.03
C PRO A 220 3.72 -8.06 11.22
N ALA A 221 2.94 -8.21 10.14
CA ALA A 221 1.49 -8.05 10.18
C ALA A 221 0.78 -9.37 9.83
N ARG A 222 0.20 -9.46 8.63
CA ARG A 222 -0.37 -10.72 8.15
C ARG A 222 0.75 -11.75 7.89
N ALA A 223 0.42 -13.04 7.85
CA ALA A 223 1.40 -14.11 7.71
C ALA A 223 2.43 -13.88 6.57
N PHE A 224 2.01 -13.26 5.46
CA PHE A 224 2.87 -12.95 4.32
C PHE A 224 3.54 -11.57 4.37
N GLU A 225 3.36 -10.81 5.44
CA GLU A 225 3.94 -9.48 5.68
C GLU A 225 4.93 -9.56 6.84
N LEU A 226 6.08 -10.13 6.55
CA LEU A 226 7.14 -10.32 7.53
C LEU A 226 7.84 -9.00 7.87
N SER A 227 8.50 -8.93 9.03
CA SER A 227 9.40 -7.82 9.36
C SER A 227 10.46 -7.66 8.27
N SER A 228 10.57 -6.47 7.69
CA SER A 228 11.36 -6.24 6.47
C SER A 228 11.68 -4.76 6.26
N TYR A 229 12.61 -4.47 5.36
CA TYR A 229 12.67 -3.16 4.72
C TYR A 229 11.54 -3.09 3.69
N SER A 230 10.65 -2.08 3.80
CA SER A 230 9.51 -1.90 2.89
C SER A 230 9.74 -0.71 1.97
N SER A 231 9.85 -0.97 0.65
CA SER A 231 10.19 0.08 -0.31
C SER A 231 9.06 1.08 -0.56
N ASN A 232 7.84 0.58 -0.77
CA ASN A 232 6.71 1.42 -1.17
C ASN A 232 6.32 2.42 -0.08
N GLU A 233 6.14 1.92 1.13
CA GLU A 233 5.75 2.70 2.30
C GLU A 233 6.84 3.72 2.66
N SER A 234 8.11 3.30 2.59
CA SER A 234 9.25 4.19 2.85
C SER A 234 9.38 5.32 1.83
N ALA A 235 9.06 5.08 0.56
CA ALA A 235 9.06 6.13 -0.45
C ALA A 235 8.03 7.23 -0.13
N ARG A 236 6.86 6.86 0.38
CA ARG A 236 5.83 7.81 0.81
C ARG A 236 6.26 8.59 2.07
N ILE A 237 6.90 7.92 3.02
CA ILE A 237 7.48 8.58 4.20
C ILE A 237 8.51 9.63 3.77
N VAL A 238 9.45 9.26 2.90
CA VAL A 238 10.50 10.18 2.41
C VAL A 238 9.89 11.37 1.68
N ALA A 239 8.89 11.15 0.81
CA ALA A 239 8.22 12.23 0.09
C ALA A 239 7.56 13.21 1.06
N MET A 240 6.85 12.73 2.09
CA MET A 240 6.24 13.58 3.12
C MET A 240 7.29 14.36 3.93
N LEU A 241 8.42 13.73 4.30
CA LEU A 241 9.52 14.40 5.02
C LEU A 241 10.15 15.51 4.18
N MET A 242 10.30 15.32 2.86
CA MET A 242 10.81 16.35 1.93
C MET A 242 9.89 17.57 1.82
N GLU A 243 8.61 17.46 2.14
CA GLU A 243 7.68 18.59 2.15
C GLU A 243 7.79 19.47 3.42
N ILE A 244 8.55 19.04 4.42
CA ILE A 244 8.76 19.82 5.66
C ILE A 244 9.69 21.02 5.35
N PRO A 245 9.25 22.25 5.58
CA PRO A 245 10.09 23.42 5.36
C PRO A 245 11.17 23.52 6.44
N ASN A 246 12.38 23.94 6.04
CA ASN A 246 13.54 24.10 6.93
C ASN A 246 13.78 22.86 7.81
N PRO A 247 13.99 21.67 7.19
CA PRO A 247 14.12 20.41 7.91
C PRO A 247 15.35 20.41 8.83
N SER A 248 15.20 19.78 10.01
CA SER A 248 16.33 19.57 10.93
C SER A 248 17.39 18.66 10.33
N GLU A 249 18.60 18.65 10.88
CA GLU A 249 19.66 17.73 10.42
C GLU A 249 19.30 16.25 10.60
N GLU A 250 18.45 15.93 11.58
CA GLU A 250 17.94 14.56 11.75
C GLU A 250 17.04 14.17 10.58
N ILE A 251 16.11 15.05 10.16
CA ILE A 251 15.26 14.83 8.99
C ILE A 251 16.11 14.71 7.72
N LYS A 252 17.08 15.59 7.52
CA LYS A 252 17.98 15.54 6.36
C LYS A 252 18.75 14.22 6.33
N ARG A 253 19.31 13.80 7.47
CA ARG A 253 20.03 12.52 7.60
C ARG A 253 19.12 11.33 7.30
N ALA A 254 17.88 11.35 7.78
CA ALA A 254 16.89 10.31 7.53
C ALA A 254 16.57 10.19 6.03
N ILE A 255 16.34 11.32 5.37
CA ILE A 255 16.08 11.36 3.91
C ILE A 255 17.29 10.84 3.14
N ARG A 256 18.51 11.31 3.42
CA ARG A 256 19.73 10.85 2.75
C ARG A 256 19.92 9.35 2.91
N GLY A 257 19.76 8.82 4.12
CA GLY A 257 19.90 7.39 4.38
C GLY A 257 18.91 6.55 3.58
N ALA A 258 17.66 6.95 3.55
CA ALA A 258 16.64 6.28 2.75
C ALA A 258 16.93 6.37 1.24
N MET A 259 17.30 7.54 0.73
CA MET A 259 17.62 7.71 -0.69
C MET A 259 18.85 6.89 -1.10
N GLN A 260 19.87 6.82 -0.25
CA GLN A 260 21.03 5.95 -0.48
C GLN A 260 20.63 4.49 -0.51
N TRP A 261 19.73 4.06 0.38
CA TRP A 261 19.21 2.70 0.39
C TRP A 261 18.43 2.38 -0.89
N PHE A 262 17.54 3.27 -1.33
CA PHE A 262 16.79 3.08 -2.57
C PHE A 262 17.71 2.95 -3.79
N ASP A 263 18.74 3.80 -3.88
CA ASP A 263 19.70 3.74 -5.00
C ASP A 263 20.56 2.48 -4.94
N THR A 264 20.88 2.02 -3.74
CA THR A 264 21.66 0.80 -3.53
C THR A 264 20.88 -0.45 -3.93
N TYR A 265 19.60 -0.54 -3.56
CA TYR A 265 18.81 -1.77 -3.68
C TYR A 265 17.76 -1.76 -4.80
N LYS A 266 17.80 -0.77 -5.70
CA LYS A 266 17.00 -0.82 -6.94
C LYS A 266 17.44 -2.00 -7.83
N LEU A 267 16.51 -2.48 -8.64
CA LEU A 267 16.68 -3.59 -9.57
C LEU A 267 16.48 -3.08 -10.99
N THR A 268 17.49 -3.22 -11.84
CA THR A 268 17.51 -2.73 -13.23
C THR A 268 17.43 -3.87 -14.23
N GLY A 269 17.06 -3.58 -15.48
CA GLY A 269 16.96 -4.58 -16.54
C GLY A 269 15.86 -5.61 -16.30
N LEU A 270 14.81 -5.25 -15.56
CA LEU A 270 13.71 -6.15 -15.18
C LEU A 270 12.36 -5.49 -15.40
N LYS A 271 11.33 -6.30 -15.68
CA LYS A 271 9.92 -5.86 -15.68
C LYS A 271 8.99 -6.88 -15.06
N VAL A 272 7.86 -6.39 -14.57
CA VAL A 272 6.74 -7.24 -14.11
C VAL A 272 5.78 -7.46 -15.26
N VAL A 273 5.59 -8.70 -15.67
CA VAL A 273 4.64 -9.10 -16.72
C VAL A 273 3.43 -9.75 -16.07
N ARG A 274 2.25 -9.32 -16.48
CA ARG A 274 0.96 -9.91 -16.08
C ARG A 274 0.28 -10.45 -17.30
N LYS A 275 0.08 -11.79 -17.35
CA LYS A 275 -0.60 -12.51 -18.44
C LYS A 275 -1.97 -12.96 -17.95
N GLY A 276 -2.97 -12.99 -18.86
CA GLY A 276 -4.35 -13.36 -18.55
C GLY A 276 -5.19 -12.21 -17.98
N GLU A 277 -6.50 -12.37 -18.03
CA GLU A 277 -7.49 -11.37 -17.59
C GLU A 277 -7.49 -11.19 -16.09
N PHE A 278 -7.85 -9.98 -15.63
CA PHE A 278 -7.98 -9.68 -14.21
C PHE A 278 -9.10 -10.52 -13.59
N GLY A 279 -8.80 -11.23 -12.50
CA GLY A 279 -9.75 -12.13 -11.83
C GLY A 279 -9.80 -13.54 -12.41
N SER A 280 -9.12 -13.81 -13.54
CA SER A 280 -9.02 -15.15 -14.10
C SER A 280 -8.12 -16.05 -13.23
N PRO A 281 -8.47 -17.33 -13.01
CA PRO A 281 -7.59 -18.29 -12.34
C PRO A 281 -6.31 -18.59 -13.14
N PHE A 282 -6.31 -18.29 -14.44
CA PHE A 282 -5.16 -18.44 -15.33
C PHE A 282 -4.26 -17.21 -15.39
N ARG A 283 -4.59 -16.16 -14.63
CA ARG A 283 -3.72 -14.99 -14.54
C ARG A 283 -2.42 -15.36 -13.85
N THR A 284 -1.29 -14.93 -14.44
CA THR A 284 0.03 -15.07 -13.81
C THR A 284 0.77 -13.75 -13.79
N THR A 285 1.56 -13.54 -12.75
CA THR A 285 2.48 -12.41 -12.58
C THR A 285 3.89 -12.95 -12.51
N GLU A 286 4.76 -12.45 -13.37
CA GLU A 286 6.16 -12.88 -13.50
C GLU A 286 7.09 -11.69 -13.43
N LEU A 287 8.28 -11.88 -12.86
CA LEU A 287 9.40 -10.96 -12.97
C LEU A 287 10.33 -11.48 -14.05
N VAL A 288 10.53 -10.72 -15.12
CA VAL A 288 11.31 -11.14 -16.28
C VAL A 288 12.43 -10.16 -16.59
N LYS A 289 13.50 -10.62 -17.22
CA LYS A 289 14.57 -9.78 -17.75
C LYS A 289 14.03 -8.90 -18.86
N ASP A 290 14.42 -7.64 -18.86
CA ASP A 290 14.12 -6.65 -19.89
C ASP A 290 15.27 -5.64 -19.97
N PRO A 291 16.28 -5.90 -20.80
CA PRO A 291 17.44 -5.00 -20.95
C PRO A 291 17.05 -3.58 -21.38
N ASP A 292 15.88 -3.44 -22.02
CA ASP A 292 15.39 -2.14 -22.50
C ASP A 292 14.55 -1.39 -21.44
N ALA A 293 14.40 -1.95 -20.24
CA ALA A 293 13.67 -1.29 -19.16
C ALA A 293 14.39 -0.02 -18.70
N THR A 294 13.72 1.12 -18.87
CA THR A 294 14.26 2.45 -18.52
C THR A 294 14.00 2.87 -17.07
N THR A 295 13.09 2.18 -16.38
CA THR A 295 12.73 2.48 -14.99
C THR A 295 13.06 1.28 -14.11
N PRO A 296 13.84 1.46 -13.05
CA PRO A 296 14.15 0.39 -12.13
C PRO A 296 12.92 -0.04 -11.32
N LEU A 297 12.95 -1.26 -10.82
CA LEU A 297 11.99 -1.81 -9.90
C LEU A 297 12.57 -1.88 -8.49
N TRP A 298 11.69 -1.94 -7.50
CA TRP A 298 12.01 -2.36 -6.14
C TRP A 298 11.08 -3.51 -5.75
N ALA A 299 11.63 -4.49 -5.02
CA ALA A 299 10.78 -5.43 -4.31
C ALA A 299 10.02 -4.68 -3.20
N ARG A 300 8.80 -5.09 -2.90
CA ARG A 300 8.05 -4.50 -1.78
C ARG A 300 8.79 -4.75 -0.46
N TYR A 301 9.36 -5.95 -0.30
CA TYR A 301 10.04 -6.38 0.91
C TYR A 301 11.44 -6.91 0.64
N TYR A 302 12.35 -6.52 1.53
CA TYR A 302 13.72 -7.05 1.62
C TYR A 302 13.95 -7.54 3.05
N ASP A 303 14.60 -8.69 3.21
CA ASP A 303 14.91 -9.24 4.53
C ASP A 303 15.86 -8.34 5.32
N LEU A 304 15.74 -8.37 6.66
CA LEU A 304 16.48 -7.46 7.54
C LEU A 304 17.96 -7.84 7.68
N GLU A 305 18.33 -9.08 7.41
CA GLU A 305 19.69 -9.57 7.61
C GLU A 305 20.57 -9.27 6.38
N HIS A 306 20.15 -9.69 5.18
CA HIS A 306 20.94 -9.59 3.97
C HIS A 306 20.46 -8.52 3.00
N CYS A 307 19.31 -7.91 3.26
CA CYS A 307 18.64 -6.96 2.37
C CYS A 307 18.35 -7.57 0.98
N GLU A 308 18.01 -8.86 0.94
CA GLU A 308 17.60 -9.55 -0.26
C GLU A 308 16.09 -9.52 -0.45
N PRO A 309 15.59 -9.31 -1.69
CA PRO A 309 14.17 -9.37 -1.99
C PRO A 309 13.57 -10.73 -1.63
N PHE A 310 12.34 -10.72 -1.11
CA PHE A 310 11.58 -11.93 -0.90
C PHE A 310 10.10 -11.74 -1.24
N VAL A 311 9.43 -12.85 -1.47
CA VAL A 311 7.98 -12.97 -1.57
C VAL A 311 7.50 -13.98 -0.53
N CYS A 312 6.24 -13.91 -0.12
CA CYS A 312 5.73 -14.77 0.93
C CYS A 312 4.28 -15.16 0.67
N ASP A 313 3.91 -16.39 1.00
CA ASP A 313 2.53 -16.85 0.96
C ASP A 313 1.88 -16.78 2.36
N ARG A 314 0.64 -17.24 2.46
CA ARG A 314 -0.14 -17.27 3.73
C ARG A 314 0.43 -18.23 4.77
N ASP A 315 1.40 -19.07 4.39
CA ASP A 315 2.13 -19.94 5.30
C ASP A 315 3.25 -19.24 6.11
N GLY A 316 3.53 -17.98 5.78
CA GLY A 316 4.55 -17.19 6.46
C GLY A 316 5.98 -17.56 6.13
N VAL A 317 6.20 -18.37 5.09
CA VAL A 317 7.53 -18.80 4.67
C VAL A 317 8.07 -17.87 3.58
N PRO A 318 9.18 -17.15 3.81
CA PRO A 318 9.78 -16.30 2.77
C PRO A 318 10.35 -17.17 1.64
N ARG A 319 10.11 -16.72 0.41
CA ARG A 319 10.56 -17.37 -0.82
C ARG A 319 11.24 -16.37 -1.73
N ARG A 320 12.05 -16.86 -2.63
CA ARG A 320 12.81 -16.01 -3.56
C ARG A 320 12.02 -15.72 -4.85
N HIS A 321 11.13 -16.61 -5.25
CA HIS A 321 10.51 -16.58 -6.58
C HIS A 321 8.99 -16.40 -6.51
N LEU A 322 8.44 -15.60 -7.42
CA LEU A 322 6.98 -15.40 -7.53
C LEU A 322 6.23 -16.73 -7.82
N TRP A 323 6.84 -17.66 -8.54
CA TRP A 323 6.17 -18.95 -8.83
C TRP A 323 6.13 -19.91 -7.64
N GLU A 324 6.89 -19.65 -6.58
CA GLU A 324 6.89 -20.48 -5.36
C GLU A 324 5.72 -20.15 -4.43
N ILE A 325 4.96 -19.09 -4.71
CA ILE A 325 3.79 -18.68 -3.95
C ILE A 325 2.52 -18.91 -4.76
N GLY A 326 1.41 -19.18 -4.05
CA GLY A 326 0.11 -19.46 -4.64
C GLY A 326 -0.43 -18.32 -5.51
N THR A 327 -1.28 -18.67 -6.46
CA THR A 327 -1.83 -17.76 -7.48
C THR A 327 -2.50 -16.52 -6.86
N GLU A 328 -3.20 -16.69 -5.73
CA GLU A 328 -3.87 -15.61 -5.04
C GLU A 328 -2.88 -14.52 -4.58
N ARG A 329 -1.80 -14.91 -3.89
CA ARG A 329 -0.78 -13.96 -3.43
C ARG A 329 0.08 -13.44 -4.56
N ARG A 330 0.48 -14.31 -5.49
CA ARG A 330 1.28 -13.93 -6.66
C ARG A 330 0.62 -12.84 -7.50
N ASN A 331 -0.69 -12.95 -7.74
CA ASN A 331 -1.42 -12.04 -8.61
C ASN A 331 -2.15 -10.90 -7.88
N GLY A 332 -2.49 -11.10 -6.62
CA GLY A 332 -3.26 -10.15 -5.81
C GLY A 332 -2.41 -9.17 -5.00
N TYR A 333 -1.07 -9.26 -5.08
CA TYR A 333 -0.17 -8.43 -4.31
C TYR A 333 0.93 -7.80 -5.18
N SER A 334 1.34 -6.57 -4.85
CA SER A 334 2.35 -5.83 -5.62
C SER A 334 3.75 -6.11 -5.05
N TRP A 335 4.32 -7.27 -5.40
CA TRP A 335 5.63 -7.72 -4.90
C TRP A 335 6.81 -6.92 -5.45
N TYR A 336 6.71 -6.46 -6.70
CA TYR A 336 7.70 -5.63 -7.37
C TYR A 336 6.99 -4.48 -8.08
N SER A 337 7.54 -3.28 -8.00
CA SER A 337 6.99 -2.12 -8.69
C SER A 337 8.04 -1.03 -8.88
N ASP A 338 7.76 -0.12 -9.79
CA ASP A 338 8.48 1.12 -10.05
C ASP A 338 8.00 2.31 -9.21
N ARG A 339 7.05 2.08 -8.29
CA ARG A 339 6.40 3.15 -7.50
C ARG A 339 7.39 4.02 -6.73
N THR A 340 8.55 3.49 -6.36
CA THR A 340 9.58 4.22 -5.63
C THR A 340 10.28 5.27 -6.50
N ALA A 341 10.28 5.12 -7.82
CA ALA A 341 11.03 6.02 -8.73
C ALA A 341 10.62 7.50 -8.62
N PHE A 342 9.37 7.80 -8.25
CA PHE A 342 8.86 9.17 -8.18
C PHE A 342 9.60 10.07 -7.16
N ILE A 343 10.28 9.47 -6.17
CA ILE A 343 10.99 10.26 -5.14
C ILE A 343 12.31 10.88 -5.65
N TYR A 344 12.92 10.35 -6.72
CA TYR A 344 14.20 10.84 -7.23
C TYR A 344 14.14 12.30 -7.69
N PRO A 345 13.23 12.71 -8.58
CA PRO A 345 13.10 14.11 -8.96
C PRO A 345 12.67 15.02 -7.81
N LEU A 346 11.96 14.47 -6.79
CA LEU A 346 11.63 15.22 -5.58
C LEU A 346 12.87 15.45 -4.73
N TYR A 347 13.69 14.41 -4.54
CA TYR A 347 14.94 14.49 -3.79
C TYR A 347 15.92 15.50 -4.42
N GLU A 348 16.08 15.48 -5.73
CA GLU A 348 16.96 16.41 -6.41
C GLU A 348 16.61 17.87 -6.08
N LYS A 349 15.35 18.25 -6.27
CA LYS A 349 14.85 19.60 -5.94
C LYS A 349 14.98 19.94 -4.46
N TRP A 350 14.69 18.96 -3.59
CA TRP A 350 14.78 19.13 -2.15
C TRP A 350 16.24 19.33 -1.70
N ALA A 351 17.16 18.51 -2.20
CA ALA A 351 18.58 18.57 -1.86
C ALA A 351 19.21 19.89 -2.32
N ASP A 352 18.89 20.38 -3.52
CA ASP A 352 19.33 21.68 -4.01
C ASP A 352 18.88 22.84 -3.11
N LYS A 353 17.71 22.69 -2.49
CA LYS A 353 17.17 23.74 -1.62
C LYS A 353 17.65 23.66 -0.18
N TYR A 354 17.79 22.47 0.37
CA TYR A 354 17.95 22.29 1.82
C TYR A 354 19.22 21.54 2.24
N ASP A 355 19.91 20.84 1.32
CA ASP A 355 21.01 19.95 1.67
C ASP A 355 22.09 19.85 0.59
N THR A 356 22.39 20.98 -0.05
CA THR A 356 23.33 21.06 -1.20
C THR A 356 24.71 20.49 -0.88
N ALA A 357 25.23 20.79 0.32
CA ALA A 357 26.55 20.32 0.75
C ALA A 357 26.67 18.78 0.86
N ASN A 358 25.55 18.09 1.09
CA ASN A 358 25.50 16.63 1.28
C ASN A 358 24.63 15.96 0.20
N LYS A 359 24.34 16.63 -0.89
CA LYS A 359 23.53 16.09 -1.99
C LYS A 359 24.17 14.82 -2.53
N LEU A 360 23.39 13.74 -2.57
CA LEU A 360 23.81 12.47 -3.15
C LEU A 360 23.72 12.54 -4.68
N ASN A 361 24.69 11.94 -5.36
CA ASN A 361 24.64 11.76 -6.81
C ASN A 361 23.87 10.46 -7.12
N LEU A 362 22.56 10.57 -7.30
CA LEU A 362 21.64 9.44 -7.53
C LEU A 362 21.14 9.46 -8.97
N SER A 363 20.98 8.28 -9.55
CA SER A 363 20.44 8.15 -10.90
C SER A 363 19.58 6.90 -11.04
N LEU A 364 18.36 7.05 -11.55
CA LEU A 364 17.51 5.91 -11.91
C LEU A 364 18.17 5.00 -12.94
N ASN A 365 19.04 5.55 -13.80
CA ASN A 365 19.71 4.83 -14.90
C ASN A 365 21.05 4.21 -14.48
N SER A 366 21.53 4.45 -13.26
CA SER A 366 22.76 3.77 -12.79
C SER A 366 22.48 2.29 -12.49
N PRO A 367 23.50 1.41 -12.61
CA PRO A 367 23.33 -0.03 -12.39
C PRO A 367 22.67 -0.34 -11.03
N GLY A 368 21.68 -1.24 -11.03
CA GLY A 368 20.98 -1.69 -9.85
C GLY A 368 21.77 -2.73 -9.02
N ALA A 369 21.23 -3.11 -7.88
CA ALA A 369 21.83 -4.10 -6.98
C ALA A 369 22.11 -5.44 -7.67
N ASN A 370 21.25 -5.85 -8.58
CA ASN A 370 21.38 -7.07 -9.38
C ASN A 370 22.54 -6.98 -10.39
N GLU A 371 22.75 -5.85 -11.01
CA GLU A 371 23.85 -5.64 -11.97
C GLU A 371 25.20 -5.42 -11.26
N ARG A 372 25.17 -4.83 -10.07
CA ARG A 372 26.38 -4.65 -9.22
C ARG A 372 26.78 -5.89 -8.44
N GLY A 373 26.05 -7.01 -8.57
CA GLY A 373 26.33 -8.26 -7.88
C GLY A 373 25.98 -8.24 -6.37
N ILE A 374 25.30 -7.20 -5.88
CA ILE A 374 24.83 -7.11 -4.48
C ILE A 374 23.70 -8.11 -4.27
N ILE A 375 22.80 -8.26 -5.26
CA ILE A 375 21.69 -9.20 -5.26
C ILE A 375 21.85 -10.16 -6.45
N ASN A 376 21.85 -11.45 -6.21
CA ASN A 376 21.94 -12.45 -7.26
C ASN A 376 20.55 -12.75 -7.84
N MET A 377 20.16 -12.05 -8.90
CA MET A 377 18.87 -12.24 -9.58
C MET A 377 18.73 -13.54 -10.35
N ASN A 378 19.81 -14.29 -10.59
CA ASN A 378 19.68 -15.65 -11.17
C ASN A 378 18.89 -16.58 -10.22
N ARG A 379 18.87 -16.28 -8.93
CA ARG A 379 18.01 -16.92 -7.94
C ARG A 379 16.52 -16.57 -8.10
N PHE A 380 16.19 -15.54 -8.90
CA PHE A 380 14.82 -15.05 -9.10
C PHE A 380 14.27 -15.36 -10.51
N SER A 381 15.07 -15.98 -11.37
CA SER A 381 14.64 -16.44 -12.69
C SER A 381 13.89 -17.75 -12.56
N LYS A 382 12.72 -17.86 -13.22
CA LYS A 382 12.00 -19.13 -13.31
C LYS A 382 12.91 -20.15 -14.00
N PRO A 383 13.14 -21.34 -13.42
CA PRO A 383 13.89 -22.38 -14.10
C PRO A 383 13.24 -22.71 -15.45
N GLU A 384 14.05 -23.00 -16.46
CA GLU A 384 13.53 -23.52 -17.71
C GLU A 384 12.86 -24.87 -17.49
N LEU A 385 11.85 -25.20 -18.30
CA LEU A 385 11.13 -26.49 -18.20
C LEU A 385 12.07 -27.68 -18.30
N SER A 386 13.16 -27.54 -19.08
CA SER A 386 14.24 -28.54 -19.18
C SER A 386 14.96 -28.82 -17.85
N CYS A 387 14.85 -27.94 -16.85
CA CYS A 387 15.43 -28.13 -15.52
C CYS A 387 14.57 -29.00 -14.58
N PHE A 388 13.40 -29.45 -15.04
CA PHE A 388 12.50 -30.29 -14.26
C PHE A 388 12.57 -31.72 -14.74
N ASP A 389 12.52 -32.67 -13.79
CA ASP A 389 12.50 -34.09 -14.08
C ASP A 389 11.15 -34.52 -14.69
N ALA A 390 10.07 -33.83 -14.37
CA ALA A 390 8.74 -34.04 -14.93
C ALA A 390 7.96 -32.72 -15.06
N ILE A 391 7.07 -32.69 -16.05
CA ILE A 391 6.12 -31.58 -16.29
C ILE A 391 4.72 -32.16 -16.12
N VAL A 392 3.93 -31.55 -15.23
CA VAL A 392 2.53 -31.92 -15.01
C VAL A 392 1.65 -30.93 -15.75
N ASN A 393 0.89 -31.40 -16.73
CA ASN A 393 -0.02 -30.56 -17.51
C ASN A 393 -1.37 -30.38 -16.80
N ALA A 394 -2.13 -29.38 -17.22
CA ALA A 394 -3.46 -29.13 -16.67
C ALA A 394 -4.35 -30.40 -16.84
N GLY A 395 -4.91 -30.90 -15.72
CA GLY A 395 -5.72 -32.12 -15.68
C GLY A 395 -4.95 -33.42 -15.43
N GLU A 396 -3.61 -33.41 -15.42
CA GLU A 396 -2.79 -34.55 -15.05
C GLU A 396 -2.57 -34.56 -13.53
N ARG A 397 -2.68 -35.76 -12.90
CA ARG A 397 -2.32 -35.88 -11.47
C ARG A 397 -0.82 -35.85 -11.29
N ILE A 398 -0.33 -35.18 -10.30
CA ILE A 398 1.11 -35.10 -9.95
C ILE A 398 1.68 -36.50 -9.76
N GLN A 399 0.93 -37.40 -9.12
CA GLN A 399 1.35 -38.78 -8.87
C GLN A 399 1.61 -39.57 -10.17
N ASP A 400 0.77 -39.35 -11.18
CA ASP A 400 0.93 -40.01 -12.48
C ASP A 400 2.19 -39.54 -13.21
N ALA A 401 2.55 -38.26 -13.04
CA ALA A 401 3.80 -37.71 -13.57
C ALA A 401 5.03 -38.28 -12.83
N ILE A 402 4.95 -38.41 -11.48
CA ILE A 402 6.01 -39.08 -10.68
C ILE A 402 6.25 -40.54 -11.12
N GLU A 403 5.18 -41.27 -11.37
CA GLU A 403 5.27 -42.68 -11.73
C GLU A 403 5.92 -42.93 -13.09
N LYS A 404 5.91 -41.94 -13.98
CA LYS A 404 6.60 -41.99 -15.28
C LYS A 404 8.12 -41.80 -15.17
N LEU A 405 8.64 -41.33 -14.01
CA LEU A 405 10.07 -41.12 -13.81
C LEU A 405 10.80 -42.45 -13.51
N PRO A 406 12.09 -42.53 -13.90
CA PRO A 406 12.95 -43.63 -13.48
C PRO A 406 12.99 -43.76 -11.96
N ARG A 407 13.04 -44.96 -11.42
CA ARG A 407 13.02 -45.22 -9.96
C ARG A 407 14.11 -44.47 -9.21
N THR A 408 15.27 -44.27 -9.80
CA THR A 408 16.41 -43.51 -9.23
C THR A 408 16.16 -42.03 -9.12
N GLN A 409 15.20 -41.46 -9.86
CA GLN A 409 14.88 -40.02 -9.85
C GLN A 409 13.65 -39.71 -9.03
N ARG A 410 12.81 -40.66 -8.64
CA ARG A 410 11.55 -40.44 -7.94
C ARG A 410 11.68 -39.72 -6.61
N SER A 411 12.79 -39.92 -5.89
CA SER A 411 13.09 -39.26 -4.62
C SER A 411 13.67 -37.86 -4.79
N LEU A 412 14.11 -37.51 -6.00
CA LEU A 412 14.80 -36.27 -6.35
C LEU A 412 13.99 -35.35 -7.28
N SER A 413 12.77 -35.75 -7.63
CA SER A 413 11.97 -35.15 -8.69
C SER A 413 11.59 -33.69 -8.43
N ARG A 414 11.66 -32.87 -9.46
CA ARG A 414 11.13 -31.52 -9.53
C ARG A 414 9.96 -31.49 -10.51
N TYR A 415 8.87 -30.90 -10.08
CA TYR A 415 7.65 -30.86 -10.88
C TYR A 415 7.34 -29.45 -11.34
N SER A 416 6.85 -29.30 -12.55
CA SER A 416 6.24 -28.09 -13.07
C SER A 416 4.90 -28.43 -13.68
N SER A 417 3.84 -27.73 -13.30
CA SER A 417 2.59 -27.72 -14.05
C SER A 417 2.61 -26.59 -15.08
N ALA A 418 1.84 -26.69 -16.13
CA ALA A 418 1.66 -25.60 -17.09
C ALA A 418 1.20 -24.30 -16.41
N THR A 419 0.73 -24.36 -15.17
CA THR A 419 0.22 -23.27 -14.33
C THR A 419 1.00 -23.06 -13.04
N GLU A 420 1.73 -24.06 -12.50
CA GLU A 420 2.43 -23.95 -11.21
C GLU A 420 3.73 -24.76 -11.20
N CYS A 421 4.76 -24.21 -10.57
CA CYS A 421 6.00 -24.90 -10.24
C CYS A 421 5.94 -25.37 -8.78
N ILE A 422 6.11 -26.65 -8.56
CA ILE A 422 6.14 -27.26 -7.22
C ILE A 422 7.57 -27.68 -6.93
N THR A 423 8.16 -27.18 -5.86
CA THR A 423 9.50 -27.54 -5.43
C THR A 423 9.47 -28.72 -4.43
N ARG A 424 10.58 -29.41 -4.34
CA ARG A 424 10.79 -30.65 -3.56
C ARG A 424 10.30 -30.61 -2.11
N ARG A 425 10.27 -29.45 -1.46
CA ARG A 425 9.85 -29.34 -0.06
C ARG A 425 8.37 -29.59 0.19
N SER A 426 7.51 -29.43 -0.81
CA SER A 426 6.07 -29.68 -0.69
C SER A 426 5.68 -31.15 -0.80
N LEU A 427 6.62 -32.04 -1.20
CA LEU A 427 6.38 -33.46 -1.39
C LEU A 427 6.91 -34.36 -0.24
N SER A 428 7.72 -33.79 0.67
CA SER A 428 8.27 -34.55 1.80
C SER A 428 7.26 -34.84 2.93
N THR A 429 6.01 -34.40 2.80
CA THR A 429 4.95 -34.57 3.81
C THR A 429 3.84 -35.56 3.40
N VAL A 430 4.04 -36.39 2.38
CA VAL A 430 3.13 -37.50 2.15
C VAL A 430 3.52 -38.65 3.10
N PRO A 431 2.69 -39.01 4.09
CA PRO A 431 2.98 -40.12 4.99
C PRO A 431 3.02 -41.42 4.15
N THR A 432 4.12 -42.10 4.17
CA THR A 432 4.17 -43.50 3.80
C THR A 432 3.41 -44.31 4.85
N SER A 433 2.12 -44.44 4.67
CA SER A 433 1.32 -45.48 5.36
C SER A 433 0.59 -46.26 4.32
N CYS A 434 1.24 -47.33 3.87
CA CYS A 434 0.58 -48.51 3.34
C CYS A 434 1.38 -49.71 3.84
N SER A 435 0.91 -50.28 4.89
CA SER A 435 0.96 -51.73 5.12
C SER A 435 -0.41 -52.30 4.81
#